data_392208e51d78334e637f703a965f8cc2
#
_entry.id   392208e51d78334e637f703a965f8cc2
#
_cell.length_a   1.000
_cell.length_b   1.000
_cell.length_c   1.000
_cell.angle_alpha   90.00
_cell.angle_beta   90.00
_cell.angle_gamma   90.00
#
_symmetry.space_group_name_H-M   'P 1'
#
loop_
_entity.id
_entity.type
_entity.pdbx_description
1 polymer ?
#
loop_
_entity_poly.entity_id
_entity_poly.type
_entity_poly.pdbx_seq_one_letter_code
_entity_poly.pdbx_strand_id
1 'polypeptide(L)'
;LLLLRGQLGPGQLFASVPGMLTEVSAGPYTIRGISVGGVYTSLQVPELGVVLDAGVPIRSFAGTDRIFLSHGHSDHASALGSLLGIRGLIGKDTPPRVFLPAEIEAPLRETLAVQGRLLRASLDVETVPMLPGDTHSLGHGLWVRAFRTHHPVPSLGYQFFRRVSKLKPEHQHLPPEEIARGRKAGADLFDEMERLELAYATDTLSRVLETSPELFDSRVLILECTFLDGKRTVGDAQERSHLHFEEIRARAERFQNEALVLMHFSQAYSPSEVHAVLRAQVPERLRDRLRIFAPESGRWFG
;
A
#
# COMPACT_ATOMS: atom_id res chain seq x y z
N LEU A 1 -0.95 32.44 19.42
CA LEU A 1 0.12 31.43 19.28
C LEU A 1 1.34 31.98 18.56
N LEU A 2 1.87 33.04 19.08
CA LEU A 2 3.10 33.74 18.63
C LEU A 2 3.92 34.06 19.87
N LEU A 3 4.74 33.11 20.31
CA LEU A 3 5.85 33.35 21.26
C LEU A 3 6.52 32.05 21.64
N LEU A 4 7.37 31.51 20.76
CA LEU A 4 8.53 30.64 21.06
C LEU A 4 9.40 30.56 19.80
N ARG A 5 9.86 31.72 19.30
CA ARG A 5 11.02 31.80 18.43
C ARG A 5 12.21 32.16 19.29
N GLY A 6 12.96 31.15 19.72
CA GLY A 6 14.20 31.36 20.47
C GLY A 6 14.97 30.05 20.61
N GLN A 7 16.04 29.92 19.83
CA GLN A 7 17.19 29.03 20.07
C GLN A 7 17.01 27.51 19.98
N LEU A 8 16.70 26.99 18.78
CA LEU A 8 17.14 25.66 18.38
C LEU A 8 17.58 25.75 16.92
N GLY A 9 18.82 25.33 16.65
CA GLY A 9 19.41 25.35 15.32
C GLY A 9 18.61 24.48 14.32
N PRO A 10 18.69 24.73 12.98
CA PRO A 10 17.82 24.15 11.97
C PRO A 10 17.99 22.63 11.75
N GLY A 11 18.75 21.92 12.57
CA GLY A 11 19.01 20.48 12.43
C GLY A 11 18.50 19.57 13.54
N GLN A 12 17.95 20.10 14.64
CA GLN A 12 17.64 19.28 15.84
C GLN A 12 16.15 19.15 16.20
N LEU A 13 15.24 19.72 15.43
CA LEU A 13 13.84 19.84 15.86
C LEU A 13 12.94 18.67 15.47
N PHE A 14 13.41 17.67 14.71
CA PHE A 14 12.57 16.57 14.26
C PHE A 14 13.35 15.24 14.14
N ALA A 15 13.98 14.81 15.23
CA ALA A 15 14.26 13.39 15.37
C ALA A 15 12.88 12.69 15.39
N SER A 16 12.56 11.87 14.38
CA SER A 16 11.48 10.88 14.47
C SER A 16 11.66 10.16 15.80
N VAL A 17 10.58 10.04 16.58
CA VAL A 17 10.62 9.21 17.79
C VAL A 17 11.05 7.81 17.31
N PRO A 18 12.25 7.33 17.69
CA PRO A 18 12.72 6.03 17.24
C PRO A 18 11.75 4.97 17.76
N GLY A 19 11.17 4.16 16.86
CA GLY A 19 10.33 3.02 17.22
C GLY A 19 8.84 3.15 16.97
N MET A 20 8.34 4.26 16.40
CA MET A 20 6.90 4.42 16.16
C MET A 20 6.41 3.86 14.81
N LEU A 21 7.26 3.64 13.85
CA LEU A 21 6.90 3.06 12.55
C LEU A 21 7.52 1.69 12.38
N THR A 22 6.74 0.74 11.90
CA THR A 22 7.27 -0.50 11.35
C THR A 22 7.85 -0.25 9.98
N GLU A 23 9.01 -0.84 9.69
CA GLU A 23 9.66 -0.80 8.39
C GLU A 23 10.15 -2.20 8.01
N VAL A 24 9.86 -2.62 6.79
CA VAL A 24 10.33 -3.89 6.23
C VAL A 24 10.87 -3.70 4.82
N SER A 25 11.97 -4.39 4.52
CA SER A 25 12.49 -4.49 3.15
C SER A 25 11.80 -5.66 2.44
N ALA A 26 11.21 -5.38 1.28
CA ALA A 26 10.45 -6.33 0.48
C ALA A 26 10.87 -6.23 -1.00
N GLY A 27 11.70 -7.15 -1.46
CA GLY A 27 12.29 -7.07 -2.80
C GLY A 27 13.00 -5.72 -3.00
N PRO A 28 12.68 -4.95 -4.05
CA PRO A 28 13.30 -3.65 -4.30
C PRO A 28 12.66 -2.49 -3.54
N TYR A 29 11.70 -2.76 -2.65
CA TYR A 29 10.89 -1.73 -1.99
C TYR A 29 11.08 -1.76 -0.48
N THR A 30 10.97 -0.57 0.10
CA THR A 30 10.79 -0.35 1.53
C THR A 30 9.32 -0.08 1.79
N ILE A 31 8.73 -0.82 2.72
CA ILE A 31 7.36 -0.58 3.18
C ILE A 31 7.45 -0.11 4.62
N ARG A 32 6.99 1.11 4.88
CA ARG A 32 7.03 1.69 6.21
C ARG A 32 5.70 2.29 6.61
N GLY A 33 5.38 2.26 7.90
CA GLY A 33 4.12 2.81 8.39
C GLY A 33 3.58 2.07 9.60
N ILE A 34 2.28 2.03 9.68
CA ILE A 34 1.53 1.38 10.75
C ILE A 34 0.36 0.63 10.15
N SER A 35 0.09 -0.59 10.61
CA SER A 35 -1.12 -1.32 10.25
C SER A 35 -1.54 -2.23 11.41
N VAL A 36 -2.75 -1.99 11.92
CA VAL A 36 -3.39 -2.79 12.98
C VAL A 36 -4.86 -2.90 12.64
N GLY A 37 -5.35 -4.10 12.45
CA GLY A 37 -6.72 -4.38 12.01
C GLY A 37 -7.78 -3.73 12.88
N GLY A 38 -8.69 -2.96 12.26
CA GLY A 38 -9.77 -2.21 12.90
C GLY A 38 -9.33 -1.00 13.72
N VAL A 39 -8.05 -0.63 13.69
CA VAL A 39 -7.52 0.51 14.46
C VAL A 39 -6.97 1.58 13.55
N TYR A 40 -5.95 1.27 12.75
CA TYR A 40 -5.38 2.18 11.75
C TYR A 40 -4.45 1.48 10.77
N THR A 41 -4.48 1.95 9.53
CA THR A 41 -3.56 1.55 8.46
C THR A 41 -3.11 2.78 7.68
N SER A 42 -1.81 2.99 7.63
CA SER A 42 -1.15 3.98 6.76
C SER A 42 0.24 3.49 6.42
N LEU A 43 0.48 3.21 5.15
CA LEU A 43 1.74 2.71 4.65
C LEU A 43 2.32 3.68 3.63
N GLN A 44 3.64 3.71 3.51
CA GLN A 44 4.33 4.40 2.43
C GLN A 44 5.30 3.45 1.74
N VAL A 45 5.36 3.56 0.41
CA VAL A 45 6.38 2.93 -0.42
C VAL A 45 7.18 4.04 -1.11
N PRO A 46 8.30 4.47 -0.51
CA PRO A 46 9.06 5.63 -0.98
C PRO A 46 9.52 5.52 -2.43
N GLU A 47 9.97 4.34 -2.86
CA GLU A 47 10.50 4.08 -4.20
C GLU A 47 9.44 4.22 -5.30
N LEU A 48 8.17 4.03 -4.95
CA LEU A 48 7.03 4.28 -5.85
C LEU A 48 6.45 5.70 -5.67
N GLY A 49 6.82 6.40 -4.58
CA GLY A 49 6.29 7.72 -4.25
C GLY A 49 4.80 7.67 -3.92
N VAL A 50 4.35 6.66 -3.17
CA VAL A 50 2.94 6.45 -2.85
C VAL A 50 2.72 6.27 -1.35
N VAL A 51 1.54 6.70 -0.90
CA VAL A 51 0.95 6.36 0.40
C VAL A 51 -0.26 5.46 0.15
N LEU A 52 -0.37 4.38 0.91
CA LEU A 52 -1.46 3.42 0.88
C LEU A 52 -2.24 3.56 2.19
N ASP A 53 -3.47 4.00 2.08
CA ASP A 53 -4.37 4.39 3.16
C ASP A 53 -3.88 5.54 4.06
N ALA A 54 -4.81 6.15 4.76
CA ALA A 54 -4.59 7.31 5.61
C ALA A 54 -5.43 7.21 6.90
N GLY A 55 -5.29 6.09 7.64
CA GLY A 55 -5.95 5.86 8.92
C GLY A 55 -5.27 6.59 10.08
N VAL A 56 -3.98 6.95 9.93
CA VAL A 56 -3.23 7.74 10.90
C VAL A 56 -2.38 8.81 10.20
N PRO A 57 -2.29 10.05 10.74
CA PRO A 57 -1.62 11.16 10.08
C PRO A 57 -0.10 11.15 10.36
N ILE A 58 0.64 10.37 9.61
CA ILE A 58 2.10 10.27 9.74
C ILE A 58 2.75 11.46 9.05
N ARG A 59 3.44 12.31 9.82
CA ARG A 59 4.06 13.55 9.32
C ARG A 59 5.00 13.34 8.12
N SER A 60 5.82 12.30 8.14
CA SER A 60 6.75 12.00 7.04
C SER A 60 6.06 11.60 5.74
N PHE A 61 4.77 11.25 5.77
CA PHE A 61 3.97 10.90 4.59
C PHE A 61 3.32 12.11 3.92
N ALA A 62 3.14 13.22 4.67
CA ALA A 62 2.43 14.41 4.21
C ALA A 62 3.07 15.07 2.96
N GLY A 63 4.36 14.84 2.71
CA GLY A 63 5.05 15.31 1.51
C GLY A 63 4.77 14.49 0.24
N THR A 64 4.12 13.32 0.35
CA THR A 64 3.84 12.44 -0.80
C THR A 64 2.67 12.97 -1.63
N ASP A 65 2.82 12.94 -2.96
CA ASP A 65 1.84 13.52 -3.89
C ASP A 65 0.80 12.53 -4.40
N ARG A 66 0.89 11.24 -4.02
CA ARG A 66 -0.03 10.18 -4.44
C ARG A 66 -0.47 9.38 -3.23
N ILE A 67 -1.78 9.40 -2.97
CA ILE A 67 -2.41 8.68 -1.87
C ILE A 67 -3.44 7.73 -2.48
N PHE A 68 -3.45 6.48 -2.04
CA PHE A 68 -4.36 5.45 -2.50
C PHE A 68 -5.21 5.01 -1.31
N LEU A 69 -6.51 5.26 -1.35
CA LEU A 69 -7.45 4.80 -0.34
C LEU A 69 -8.09 3.49 -0.81
N SER A 70 -7.96 2.45 -0.02
CA SER A 70 -8.56 1.16 -0.31
C SER A 70 -10.08 1.19 -0.17
N HIS A 71 -10.59 1.82 0.90
CA HIS A 71 -12.02 1.96 1.20
C HIS A 71 -12.26 3.06 2.25
N GLY A 72 -13.52 3.24 2.65
CA GLY A 72 -13.96 4.35 3.50
C GLY A 72 -14.00 4.08 5.01
N HIS A 73 -13.54 2.92 5.52
CA HIS A 73 -13.51 2.70 6.96
C HIS A 73 -12.55 3.67 7.67
N SER A 74 -12.86 3.96 8.93
CA SER A 74 -12.14 4.98 9.70
C SER A 74 -10.65 4.66 9.87
N ASP A 75 -10.30 3.41 10.05
CA ASP A 75 -8.93 2.94 10.20
C ASP A 75 -8.12 2.98 8.89
N HIS A 76 -8.74 3.34 7.76
CA HIS A 76 -8.09 3.49 6.45
C HIS A 76 -8.17 4.91 5.88
N ALA A 77 -9.19 5.71 6.21
CA ALA A 77 -9.43 6.99 5.55
C ALA A 77 -9.58 8.20 6.48
N SER A 78 -9.84 8.00 7.79
CA SER A 78 -10.23 9.09 8.71
C SER A 78 -9.19 10.18 8.89
N ALA A 79 -7.90 9.86 8.77
CA ALA A 79 -6.82 10.81 9.01
C ALA A 79 -6.38 11.59 7.76
N LEU A 80 -7.04 11.41 6.60
CA LEU A 80 -6.66 12.12 5.37
C LEU A 80 -6.68 13.64 5.59
N GLY A 81 -7.74 14.21 6.18
CA GLY A 81 -7.82 15.64 6.42
C GLY A 81 -6.71 16.17 7.33
N SER A 82 -6.33 15.39 8.37
CA SER A 82 -5.18 15.72 9.23
C SER A 82 -3.86 15.66 8.47
N LEU A 83 -3.69 14.68 7.59
CA LEU A 83 -2.49 14.55 6.73
C LEU A 83 -2.37 15.74 5.77
N LEU A 84 -3.49 16.21 5.19
CA LEU A 84 -3.55 17.40 4.36
C LEU A 84 -3.23 18.67 5.16
N GLY A 85 -3.74 18.77 6.38
CA GLY A 85 -3.38 19.87 7.30
C GLY A 85 -1.87 19.92 7.58
N ILE A 86 -1.24 18.77 7.86
CA ILE A 86 0.22 18.65 8.02
C ILE A 86 0.96 19.04 6.73
N ARG A 87 0.42 18.63 5.56
CA ARG A 87 0.97 19.00 4.25
C ARG A 87 1.07 20.50 4.07
N GLY A 88 0.01 21.25 4.40
CA GLY A 88 0.02 22.70 4.40
C GLY A 88 1.06 23.29 5.37
N LEU A 89 1.21 22.70 6.58
CA LEU A 89 2.20 23.16 7.57
C LEU A 89 3.66 22.97 7.12
N ILE A 90 3.94 22.02 6.25
CA ILE A 90 5.29 21.81 5.68
C ILE A 90 5.51 22.58 4.36
N GLY A 91 4.57 23.44 3.95
CA GLY A 91 4.67 24.28 2.78
C GLY A 91 4.46 23.56 1.45
N LYS A 92 3.70 22.48 1.45
CA LYS A 92 3.29 21.76 0.23
C LYS A 92 1.94 22.30 -0.23
N ASP A 93 1.94 23.29 -1.12
CA ASP A 93 0.73 23.98 -1.57
C ASP A 93 0.00 23.23 -2.71
N THR A 94 0.68 22.32 -3.41
CA THR A 94 0.06 21.53 -4.49
C THR A 94 -0.85 20.43 -3.90
N PRO A 95 -2.13 20.33 -4.32
CA PRO A 95 -3.00 19.26 -3.89
C PRO A 95 -2.42 17.88 -4.24
N PRO A 96 -2.45 16.89 -3.35
CA PRO A 96 -2.07 15.53 -3.70
C PRO A 96 -3.17 14.88 -4.53
N ARG A 97 -2.80 13.90 -5.37
CA ARG A 97 -3.74 13.04 -6.07
C ARG A 97 -4.17 11.91 -5.14
N VAL A 98 -5.48 11.79 -4.94
CA VAL A 98 -6.09 10.75 -4.09
C VAL A 98 -6.86 9.78 -4.98
N PHE A 99 -6.32 8.59 -5.15
CA PHE A 99 -6.94 7.46 -5.84
C PHE A 99 -7.86 6.73 -4.86
N LEU A 100 -9.09 6.42 -5.25
CA LEU A 100 -10.09 5.89 -4.34
C LEU A 100 -11.21 5.16 -5.10
N PRO A 101 -11.98 4.27 -4.45
CA PRO A 101 -13.20 3.72 -5.03
C PRO A 101 -14.15 4.85 -5.44
N ALA A 102 -14.71 4.77 -6.65
CA ALA A 102 -15.54 5.85 -7.20
C ALA A 102 -16.76 6.17 -6.31
N GLU A 103 -17.31 5.15 -5.64
CA GLU A 103 -18.48 5.28 -4.79
C GLU A 103 -18.26 6.12 -3.51
N ILE A 104 -17.00 6.22 -3.05
CA ILE A 104 -16.69 7.00 -1.85
C ILE A 104 -16.19 8.41 -2.15
N GLU A 105 -16.05 8.80 -3.42
CA GLU A 105 -15.53 10.14 -3.79
C GLU A 105 -16.38 11.27 -3.22
N ALA A 106 -17.70 11.26 -3.50
CA ALA A 106 -18.58 12.32 -3.06
C ALA A 106 -18.60 12.48 -1.53
N PRO A 107 -18.84 11.43 -0.71
CA PRO A 107 -18.82 11.54 0.74
C PRO A 107 -17.45 11.93 1.31
N LEU A 108 -16.34 11.51 0.67
CA LEU A 108 -15.00 11.94 1.09
C LEU A 108 -14.82 13.46 0.89
N ARG A 109 -15.19 13.99 -0.28
CA ARG A 109 -15.12 15.42 -0.57
C ARG A 109 -15.97 16.25 0.39
N GLU A 110 -17.18 15.80 0.73
CA GLU A 110 -18.04 16.42 1.74
C GLU A 110 -17.37 16.43 3.12
N THR A 111 -16.79 15.31 3.52
CA THR A 111 -16.04 15.18 4.79
C THR A 111 -14.89 16.16 4.85
N LEU A 112 -14.07 16.25 3.81
CA LEU A 112 -12.95 17.20 3.74
C LEU A 112 -13.44 18.65 3.77
N ALA A 113 -14.54 18.96 3.10
CA ALA A 113 -15.13 20.29 3.13
C ALA A 113 -15.63 20.67 4.54
N VAL A 114 -16.24 19.74 5.27
CA VAL A 114 -16.64 19.95 6.68
C VAL A 114 -15.44 20.18 7.57
N GLN A 115 -14.42 19.32 7.46
CA GLN A 115 -13.18 19.45 8.21
C GLN A 115 -12.46 20.77 7.89
N GLY A 116 -12.39 21.16 6.61
CA GLY A 116 -11.82 22.44 6.20
C GLY A 116 -12.49 23.64 6.86
N ARG A 117 -13.85 23.63 6.96
CA ARG A 117 -14.59 24.67 7.68
C ARG A 117 -14.25 24.71 9.17
N LEU A 118 -14.09 23.55 9.82
CA LEU A 118 -13.68 23.48 11.23
C LEU A 118 -12.26 24.02 11.44
N LEU A 119 -11.34 23.69 10.55
CA LEU A 119 -9.94 24.12 10.61
C LEU A 119 -9.72 25.54 10.10
N ARG A 120 -10.73 26.16 9.42
CA ARG A 120 -10.60 27.42 8.67
C ARG A 120 -9.42 27.38 7.68
N ALA A 121 -9.26 26.25 7.00
CA ALA A 121 -8.20 25.99 6.03
C ALA A 121 -8.76 25.18 4.85
N SER A 122 -8.17 25.32 3.68
CA SER A 122 -8.46 24.44 2.57
C SER A 122 -7.79 23.09 2.75
N LEU A 123 -8.53 22.01 2.46
CA LEU A 123 -8.04 20.63 2.43
C LEU A 123 -8.18 20.09 1.00
N ASP A 124 -7.51 20.77 0.06
CA ASP A 124 -7.64 20.49 -1.36
C ASP A 124 -6.97 19.18 -1.74
N VAL A 125 -7.66 18.41 -2.58
CA VAL A 125 -7.18 17.17 -3.19
C VAL A 125 -7.63 17.10 -4.65
N GLU A 126 -6.81 16.47 -5.50
CA GLU A 126 -7.22 16.00 -6.82
C GLU A 126 -7.69 14.55 -6.67
N THR A 127 -9.01 14.33 -6.62
CA THR A 127 -9.58 12.98 -6.55
C THR A 127 -9.47 12.28 -7.90
N VAL A 128 -9.09 11.00 -7.87
CA VAL A 128 -9.05 10.09 -9.03
C VAL A 128 -9.92 8.89 -8.70
N PRO A 129 -11.25 9.00 -8.93
CA PRO A 129 -12.16 7.89 -8.69
C PRO A 129 -11.84 6.73 -9.63
N MET A 130 -11.82 5.51 -9.10
CA MET A 130 -11.49 4.29 -9.84
C MET A 130 -12.56 3.21 -9.67
N LEU A 131 -12.74 2.45 -10.73
CA LEU A 131 -13.50 1.20 -10.75
C LEU A 131 -12.53 0.02 -10.91
N PRO A 132 -12.93 -1.22 -10.53
CA PRO A 132 -12.12 -2.40 -10.81
C PRO A 132 -11.79 -2.51 -12.31
N GLY A 133 -10.50 -2.68 -12.63
CA GLY A 133 -9.98 -2.74 -14.00
C GLY A 133 -9.43 -1.41 -14.52
N ASP A 134 -9.77 -0.27 -13.92
CA ASP A 134 -9.23 1.02 -14.33
C ASP A 134 -7.71 1.08 -14.16
N THR A 135 -7.04 1.75 -15.11
CA THR A 135 -5.60 1.96 -15.09
C THR A 135 -5.25 3.43 -15.24
N HIS A 136 -4.27 3.88 -14.46
CA HIS A 136 -3.76 5.25 -14.52
C HIS A 136 -2.24 5.28 -14.62
N SER A 137 -1.71 6.18 -15.45
CA SER A 137 -0.27 6.46 -15.49
C SER A 137 0.15 7.31 -14.28
N LEU A 138 1.18 6.86 -13.61
CA LEU A 138 1.82 7.61 -12.52
C LEU A 138 3.09 8.34 -12.97
N GLY A 139 3.41 8.29 -14.26
CA GLY A 139 4.61 8.87 -14.85
C GLY A 139 5.83 7.94 -14.77
N HIS A 140 6.90 8.27 -15.51
CA HIS A 140 8.14 7.51 -15.55
C HIS A 140 7.97 5.99 -15.79
N GLY A 141 7.00 5.63 -16.65
CA GLY A 141 6.69 4.25 -16.97
C GLY A 141 5.99 3.45 -15.86
N LEU A 142 5.66 4.07 -14.73
CA LEU A 142 4.89 3.47 -13.66
C LEU A 142 3.39 3.67 -13.91
N TRP A 143 2.62 2.62 -13.71
CA TRP A 143 1.16 2.57 -13.84
C TRP A 143 0.55 1.95 -12.60
N VAL A 144 -0.71 2.22 -12.35
CA VAL A 144 -1.53 1.52 -11.37
C VAL A 144 -2.78 0.98 -12.02
N ARG A 145 -3.21 -0.22 -11.60
CA ARG A 145 -4.49 -0.85 -11.93
C ARG A 145 -5.24 -1.10 -10.64
N ALA A 146 -6.51 -0.69 -10.59
CA ALA A 146 -7.41 -1.04 -9.49
C ALA A 146 -7.98 -2.45 -9.72
N PHE A 147 -8.11 -3.23 -8.66
CA PHE A 147 -8.83 -4.50 -8.69
C PHE A 147 -9.82 -4.57 -7.52
N ARG A 148 -10.83 -5.43 -7.65
CA ARG A 148 -11.86 -5.58 -6.62
C ARG A 148 -11.31 -6.35 -5.43
N THR A 149 -11.48 -5.82 -4.22
CA THR A 149 -11.40 -6.57 -2.97
C THR A 149 -12.80 -6.99 -2.50
N HIS A 150 -12.88 -7.99 -1.62
CA HIS A 150 -14.14 -8.57 -1.18
C HIS A 150 -14.43 -8.18 0.27
N HIS A 151 -14.97 -6.98 0.44
CA HIS A 151 -15.29 -6.34 1.71
C HIS A 151 -16.73 -5.80 1.69
N PRO A 152 -17.42 -5.61 2.84
CA PRO A 152 -18.81 -5.16 2.89
C PRO A 152 -19.07 -3.75 2.32
N VAL A 153 -18.04 -2.91 2.28
CA VAL A 153 -18.13 -1.55 1.71
C VAL A 153 -17.40 -1.49 0.36
N PRO A 154 -17.66 -0.46 -0.50
CA PRO A 154 -16.91 -0.27 -1.73
C PRO A 154 -15.41 -0.23 -1.45
N SER A 155 -14.67 -1.17 -2.03
CA SER A 155 -13.26 -1.37 -1.75
C SER A 155 -12.45 -1.79 -2.97
N LEU A 156 -11.21 -1.33 -3.04
CA LEU A 156 -10.24 -1.62 -4.10
C LEU A 156 -8.90 -2.04 -3.52
N GLY A 157 -8.24 -2.95 -4.22
CA GLY A 157 -6.81 -3.15 -4.14
C GLY A 157 -6.12 -2.46 -5.32
N TYR A 158 -4.82 -2.31 -5.23
CA TYR A 158 -4.02 -1.58 -6.22
C TYR A 158 -2.82 -2.41 -6.66
N GLN A 159 -2.70 -2.61 -7.99
CA GLN A 159 -1.59 -3.26 -8.64
C GLN A 159 -0.73 -2.22 -9.34
N PHE A 160 0.49 -2.00 -8.84
CA PHE A 160 1.49 -1.16 -9.49
C PHE A 160 2.30 -1.99 -10.49
N PHE A 161 2.48 -1.48 -11.70
CA PHE A 161 3.21 -2.17 -12.75
C PHE A 161 3.99 -1.18 -13.63
N ARG A 162 5.02 -1.68 -14.30
CA ARG A 162 5.76 -0.91 -15.31
C ARG A 162 5.51 -1.49 -16.69
N ARG A 163 5.23 -0.63 -17.65
CA ARG A 163 5.30 -1.01 -19.05
C ARG A 163 6.75 -1.00 -19.48
N VAL A 164 7.25 -2.14 -19.90
CA VAL A 164 8.63 -2.37 -20.32
C VAL A 164 8.63 -2.94 -21.72
N SER A 165 9.54 -2.43 -22.56
CA SER A 165 9.74 -2.94 -23.90
C SER A 165 10.84 -4.01 -23.85
N LYS A 166 10.52 -5.25 -24.21
CA LYS A 166 11.46 -6.37 -24.26
C LYS A 166 11.78 -6.67 -25.73
N LEU A 167 13.08 -6.77 -26.05
CA LEU A 167 13.51 -7.15 -27.40
C LEU A 167 12.94 -8.54 -27.74
N LYS A 168 12.29 -8.64 -28.89
CA LYS A 168 11.70 -9.88 -29.38
C LYS A 168 12.78 -10.96 -29.55
N PRO A 169 12.47 -12.24 -29.28
CA PRO A 169 13.43 -13.34 -29.35
C PRO A 169 14.15 -13.42 -30.70
N GLU A 170 13.44 -13.19 -31.79
CA GLU A 170 13.98 -13.20 -33.15
C GLU A 170 15.01 -12.11 -33.44
N HIS A 171 15.06 -11.06 -32.62
CA HIS A 171 15.98 -9.92 -32.76
C HIS A 171 17.14 -9.93 -31.76
N GLN A 172 17.21 -10.93 -30.87
CA GLN A 172 18.27 -11.01 -29.84
C GLN A 172 19.67 -11.20 -30.40
N HIS A 173 19.79 -11.67 -31.63
CA HIS A 173 21.04 -11.85 -32.35
C HIS A 173 21.60 -10.54 -32.95
N LEU A 174 20.79 -9.48 -33.02
CA LEU A 174 21.20 -8.21 -33.61
C LEU A 174 22.22 -7.47 -32.74
N PRO A 175 23.23 -6.82 -33.36
CA PRO A 175 24.16 -5.95 -32.65
C PRO A 175 23.43 -4.78 -31.97
N PRO A 176 23.91 -4.27 -30.81
CA PRO A 176 23.30 -3.13 -30.11
C PRO A 176 23.06 -1.90 -30.98
N GLU A 177 23.93 -1.64 -31.94
CA GLU A 177 23.84 -0.50 -32.86
C GLU A 177 22.66 -0.65 -33.85
N GLU A 178 22.38 -1.86 -34.33
CA GLU A 178 21.24 -2.14 -35.18
C GLU A 178 19.93 -2.07 -34.40
N ILE A 179 19.89 -2.58 -33.19
CA ILE A 179 18.74 -2.46 -32.28
C ILE A 179 18.44 -0.98 -32.02
N ALA A 180 19.48 -0.15 -31.72
CA ALA A 180 19.29 1.27 -31.50
C ALA A 180 18.83 2.02 -32.77
N ARG A 181 19.34 1.64 -33.95
CA ARG A 181 18.92 2.19 -35.24
C ARG A 181 17.48 1.83 -35.56
N GLY A 182 17.12 0.54 -35.41
CA GLY A 182 15.78 0.06 -35.64
C GLY A 182 14.76 0.72 -34.70
N ARG A 183 15.11 0.89 -33.40
CA ARG A 183 14.26 1.59 -32.42
C ARG A 183 14.00 3.05 -32.84
N LYS A 184 15.03 3.78 -33.31
CA LYS A 184 14.87 5.13 -33.84
C LYS A 184 14.03 5.19 -35.11
N ALA A 185 14.11 4.17 -35.94
CA ALA A 185 13.32 4.03 -37.16
C ALA A 185 11.89 3.54 -36.94
N GLY A 186 11.51 3.25 -35.72
CA GLY A 186 10.16 2.72 -35.38
C GLY A 186 9.94 1.28 -35.83
N ALA A 187 11.04 0.50 -36.03
CA ALA A 187 10.93 -0.92 -36.37
C ALA A 187 10.31 -1.72 -35.22
N ASP A 188 9.48 -2.70 -35.54
CA ASP A 188 8.79 -3.57 -34.60
C ASP A 188 9.74 -4.62 -33.98
N LEU A 189 10.70 -4.14 -33.20
CA LEU A 189 11.74 -4.96 -32.57
C LEU A 189 11.38 -5.41 -31.15
N PHE A 190 10.37 -4.82 -30.51
CA PHE A 190 10.10 -4.99 -29.11
C PHE A 190 8.65 -5.38 -28.86
N ASP A 191 8.47 -6.26 -27.87
CA ASP A 191 7.17 -6.53 -27.28
C ASP A 191 6.97 -5.64 -26.07
N GLU A 192 5.80 -5.00 -25.96
CA GLU A 192 5.37 -4.30 -24.76
C GLU A 192 4.88 -5.33 -23.75
N MET A 193 5.45 -5.28 -22.55
CA MET A 193 5.10 -6.17 -21.44
C MET A 193 4.80 -5.38 -20.18
N GLU A 194 3.92 -5.90 -19.35
CA GLU A 194 3.71 -5.39 -18.00
C GLU A 194 4.60 -6.17 -17.02
N ARG A 195 5.45 -5.46 -16.29
CA ARG A 195 6.18 -6.00 -15.16
C ARG A 195 5.45 -5.61 -13.88
N LEU A 196 4.85 -6.60 -13.22
CA LEU A 196 4.08 -6.40 -11.98
C LEU A 196 5.05 -6.11 -10.83
N GLU A 197 4.97 -4.93 -10.29
CA GLU A 197 5.93 -4.44 -9.29
C GLU A 197 5.46 -4.68 -7.86
N LEU A 198 4.31 -4.13 -7.50
CA LEU A 198 3.77 -4.24 -6.15
C LEU A 198 2.24 -4.32 -6.22
N ALA A 199 1.66 -5.22 -5.44
CA ALA A 199 0.22 -5.26 -5.21
C ALA A 199 -0.10 -4.96 -3.74
N TYR A 200 -1.19 -4.24 -3.51
CA TYR A 200 -1.75 -3.92 -2.21
C TYR A 200 -3.19 -4.42 -2.12
N ALA A 201 -3.42 -5.39 -1.25
CA ALA A 201 -4.74 -5.97 -0.99
C ALA A 201 -4.99 -6.00 0.51
N THR A 202 -5.85 -5.10 0.99
CA THR A 202 -6.28 -5.04 2.38
C THR A 202 -7.78 -5.25 2.48
N ASP A 203 -8.24 -5.63 3.67
CA ASP A 203 -9.64 -5.83 4.04
C ASP A 203 -10.42 -6.60 2.96
N THR A 204 -10.16 -7.91 2.91
CA THR A 204 -10.70 -8.75 1.85
C THR A 204 -10.81 -10.22 2.27
N LEU A 205 -11.71 -10.93 1.65
CA LEU A 205 -11.75 -12.40 1.69
C LEU A 205 -10.65 -13.01 0.82
N SER A 206 -10.25 -14.25 1.10
CA SER A 206 -9.30 -15.03 0.28
C SER A 206 -9.71 -15.16 -1.19
N ARG A 207 -10.98 -14.94 -1.48
CA ARG A 207 -11.53 -14.89 -2.85
C ARG A 207 -10.78 -13.89 -3.75
N VAL A 208 -10.17 -12.84 -3.20
CA VAL A 208 -9.35 -11.89 -3.97
C VAL A 208 -8.21 -12.59 -4.71
N LEU A 209 -7.61 -13.63 -4.13
CA LEU A 209 -6.54 -14.42 -4.72
C LEU A 209 -7.01 -15.28 -5.90
N GLU A 210 -8.31 -15.52 -6.01
CA GLU A 210 -8.91 -16.25 -7.14
C GLU A 210 -9.42 -15.30 -8.23
N THR A 211 -9.93 -14.13 -7.83
CA THR A 211 -10.45 -13.13 -8.77
C THR A 211 -9.38 -12.25 -9.40
N SER A 212 -8.21 -12.18 -8.76
CA SER A 212 -7.04 -11.41 -9.21
C SER A 212 -5.77 -12.26 -9.09
N PRO A 213 -5.64 -13.33 -9.91
CA PRO A 213 -4.52 -14.28 -9.80
C PRO A 213 -3.15 -13.64 -10.05
N GLU A 214 -3.08 -12.52 -10.74
CA GLU A 214 -1.86 -11.73 -10.96
C GLU A 214 -1.21 -11.25 -9.65
N LEU A 215 -1.92 -11.28 -8.53
CA LEU A 215 -1.37 -10.99 -7.21
C LEU A 215 -0.24 -11.95 -6.83
N PHE A 216 -0.35 -13.21 -7.25
CA PHE A 216 0.67 -14.23 -7.00
C PHE A 216 1.98 -13.96 -7.74
N ASP A 217 1.93 -13.22 -8.86
CA ASP A 217 3.07 -12.95 -9.74
C ASP A 217 3.68 -11.57 -9.55
N SER A 218 3.07 -10.72 -8.72
CA SER A 218 3.63 -9.42 -8.35
C SER A 218 4.95 -9.61 -7.62
N ARG A 219 5.97 -8.80 -7.93
CA ARG A 219 7.26 -8.89 -7.23
C ARG A 219 7.08 -8.78 -5.72
N VAL A 220 6.23 -7.85 -5.27
CA VAL A 220 5.85 -7.70 -3.86
C VAL A 220 4.34 -7.73 -3.74
N LEU A 221 3.83 -8.55 -2.82
CA LEU A 221 2.44 -8.54 -2.44
C LEU A 221 2.32 -8.10 -0.97
N ILE A 222 1.63 -6.98 -0.74
CA ILE A 222 1.19 -6.56 0.57
C ILE A 222 -0.25 -7.05 0.74
N LEU A 223 -0.46 -7.96 1.69
CA LEU A 223 -1.73 -8.65 1.89
C LEU A 223 -2.14 -8.59 3.36
N GLU A 224 -3.41 -8.32 3.63
CA GLU A 224 -3.93 -8.46 4.98
C GLU A 224 -3.83 -9.91 5.48
N CYS A 225 -3.71 -10.06 6.79
CA CYS A 225 -3.79 -11.33 7.49
C CYS A 225 -4.28 -11.07 8.92
N THR A 226 -5.56 -10.76 9.04
CA THR A 226 -6.12 -10.27 10.31
C THR A 226 -6.11 -11.34 11.40
N PHE A 227 -6.33 -12.61 11.04
CA PHE A 227 -6.40 -13.73 11.99
C PHE A 227 -5.35 -14.80 11.69
N LEU A 228 -4.75 -15.38 12.75
CA LEU A 228 -3.53 -16.18 12.64
C LEU A 228 -3.67 -17.62 13.07
N ASP A 229 -4.45 -17.90 14.11
CA ASP A 229 -4.47 -19.18 14.83
C ASP A 229 -5.87 -19.56 15.33
N GLY A 230 -5.95 -20.63 16.12
CA GLY A 230 -7.21 -21.14 16.64
C GLY A 230 -7.97 -20.22 17.60
N LYS A 231 -7.46 -19.03 17.97
CA LYS A 231 -8.23 -18.02 18.72
C LYS A 231 -9.44 -17.53 17.91
N ARG A 232 -9.30 -17.56 16.58
CA ARG A 232 -10.36 -17.29 15.61
C ARG A 232 -10.28 -18.32 14.50
N THR A 233 -11.41 -18.87 14.11
CA THR A 233 -11.50 -19.83 13.01
C THR A 233 -11.46 -19.12 11.64
N VAL A 234 -11.22 -19.87 10.57
CA VAL A 234 -11.40 -19.39 9.19
C VAL A 234 -12.82 -18.87 8.98
N GLY A 235 -13.83 -19.52 9.56
CA GLY A 235 -15.23 -19.07 9.52
C GLY A 235 -15.42 -17.69 10.16
N ASP A 236 -14.85 -17.49 11.37
CA ASP A 236 -14.88 -16.18 12.04
C ASP A 236 -14.22 -15.07 11.20
N ALA A 237 -13.14 -15.39 10.50
CA ALA A 237 -12.46 -14.45 9.62
C ALA A 237 -13.35 -14.08 8.43
N GLN A 238 -13.95 -15.07 7.79
CA GLN A 238 -14.84 -14.88 6.63
C GLN A 238 -16.10 -14.09 6.97
N GLU A 239 -16.74 -14.37 8.13
CA GLU A 239 -17.89 -13.60 8.62
C GLU A 239 -17.56 -12.11 8.82
N ARG A 240 -16.30 -11.78 9.14
CA ARG A 240 -15.80 -10.43 9.31
C ARG A 240 -15.19 -9.84 8.03
N SER A 241 -15.23 -10.61 6.93
CA SER A 241 -14.66 -10.24 5.62
C SER A 241 -13.16 -9.97 5.64
N HIS A 242 -12.43 -10.81 6.39
CA HIS A 242 -10.98 -10.77 6.51
C HIS A 242 -10.33 -12.12 6.21
N LEU A 243 -9.00 -12.09 5.99
CA LEU A 243 -8.18 -13.27 5.76
C LEU A 243 -7.72 -13.92 7.07
N HIS A 244 -7.73 -15.25 7.05
CA HIS A 244 -7.06 -16.08 8.04
C HIS A 244 -5.75 -16.63 7.46
N PHE A 245 -4.70 -16.75 8.27
CA PHE A 245 -3.39 -17.25 7.82
C PHE A 245 -3.45 -18.66 7.21
N GLU A 246 -4.36 -19.51 7.68
CA GLU A 246 -4.59 -20.84 7.12
C GLU A 246 -4.97 -20.80 5.62
N GLU A 247 -5.73 -19.78 5.20
CA GLU A 247 -6.12 -19.61 3.80
C GLU A 247 -4.91 -19.21 2.92
N ILE A 248 -3.95 -18.48 3.49
CA ILE A 248 -2.67 -18.15 2.84
C ILE A 248 -1.79 -19.39 2.76
N ARG A 249 -1.68 -20.15 3.88
CA ARG A 249 -0.92 -21.42 3.94
C ARG A 249 -1.41 -22.43 2.90
N ALA A 250 -2.72 -22.58 2.77
CA ALA A 250 -3.32 -23.51 1.81
C ALA A 250 -2.96 -23.17 0.35
N ARG A 251 -2.52 -21.95 0.07
CA ARG A 251 -2.13 -21.45 -1.26
C ARG A 251 -0.63 -21.22 -1.40
N ALA A 252 0.18 -21.68 -0.46
CA ALA A 252 1.62 -21.38 -0.39
C ALA A 252 2.38 -21.63 -1.70
N GLU A 253 2.03 -22.70 -2.42
CA GLU A 253 2.67 -23.08 -3.69
C GLU A 253 2.39 -22.11 -4.85
N ARG A 254 1.33 -21.31 -4.74
CA ARG A 254 0.95 -20.36 -5.79
C ARG A 254 1.75 -19.06 -5.73
N PHE A 255 2.25 -18.65 -4.55
CA PHE A 255 2.97 -17.39 -4.39
C PHE A 255 4.33 -17.45 -5.08
N GLN A 256 4.52 -16.64 -6.13
CA GLN A 256 5.79 -16.46 -6.85
C GLN A 256 6.50 -15.15 -6.46
N ASN A 257 5.89 -14.38 -5.58
CA ASN A 257 6.37 -13.08 -5.13
C ASN A 257 7.82 -13.16 -4.60
N GLU A 258 8.64 -12.15 -4.86
CA GLU A 258 9.97 -11.98 -4.22
C GLU A 258 9.79 -11.71 -2.71
N ALA A 259 8.71 -11.02 -2.34
CA ALA A 259 8.31 -10.83 -0.95
C ALA A 259 6.79 -10.82 -0.81
N LEU A 260 6.30 -11.53 0.22
CA LEU A 260 4.92 -11.49 0.72
C LEU A 260 4.93 -10.75 2.06
N VAL A 261 4.33 -9.57 2.09
CA VAL A 261 4.23 -8.73 3.30
C VAL A 261 2.85 -8.94 3.91
N LEU A 262 2.80 -9.56 5.08
CA LEU A 262 1.56 -9.73 5.83
C LEU A 262 1.39 -8.59 6.84
N MET A 263 0.22 -8.01 6.88
CA MET A 263 -0.13 -6.86 7.70
C MET A 263 -1.57 -6.95 8.22
N HIS A 264 -2.05 -5.87 8.83
CA HIS A 264 -3.45 -5.72 9.29
C HIS A 264 -3.85 -6.76 10.35
N PHE A 265 -2.88 -7.17 11.19
CA PHE A 265 -3.14 -8.14 12.25
C PHE A 265 -4.10 -7.58 13.28
N SER A 266 -5.01 -8.43 13.75
CA SER A 266 -5.95 -8.06 14.82
C SER A 266 -5.21 -7.68 16.11
N GLN A 267 -5.67 -6.61 16.77
CA GLN A 267 -5.17 -6.21 18.09
C GLN A 267 -5.40 -7.27 19.20
N ALA A 268 -6.13 -8.34 18.91
CA ALA A 268 -6.26 -9.49 19.81
C ALA A 268 -4.95 -10.27 19.98
N TYR A 269 -3.97 -10.03 19.10
CA TYR A 269 -2.60 -10.55 19.20
C TYR A 269 -1.66 -9.41 19.60
N SER A 270 -0.73 -9.69 20.49
CA SER A 270 0.45 -8.80 20.64
C SER A 270 1.39 -8.92 19.45
N PRO A 271 2.23 -7.91 19.16
CA PRO A 271 3.23 -8.01 18.09
C PRO A 271 4.12 -9.25 18.21
N SER A 272 4.57 -9.60 19.41
CA SER A 272 5.38 -10.80 19.66
C SER A 272 4.62 -12.11 19.39
N GLU A 273 3.32 -12.18 19.69
CA GLU A 273 2.50 -13.34 19.31
C GLU A 273 2.37 -13.46 17.78
N VAL A 274 2.18 -12.35 17.08
CA VAL A 274 2.15 -12.34 15.59
C VAL A 274 3.42 -12.96 15.04
N HIS A 275 4.59 -12.49 15.48
CA HIS A 275 5.88 -13.04 15.04
C HIS A 275 6.04 -14.51 15.41
N ALA A 276 5.69 -14.90 16.63
CA ALA A 276 5.82 -16.28 17.11
C ALA A 276 4.95 -17.24 16.28
N VAL A 277 3.66 -16.90 16.08
CA VAL A 277 2.72 -17.74 15.33
C VAL A 277 3.16 -17.88 13.87
N LEU A 278 3.46 -16.77 13.21
CA LEU A 278 3.84 -16.79 11.80
C LEU A 278 5.16 -17.54 11.56
N ARG A 279 6.19 -17.30 12.39
CA ARG A 279 7.47 -18.02 12.28
C ARG A 279 7.32 -19.54 12.51
N ALA A 280 6.43 -19.93 13.41
CA ALA A 280 6.19 -21.36 13.71
C ALA A 280 5.39 -22.07 12.61
N GLN A 281 4.49 -21.35 11.93
CA GLN A 281 3.52 -21.97 11.02
C GLN A 281 3.78 -21.68 9.53
N VAL A 282 4.72 -20.79 9.20
CA VAL A 282 5.03 -20.45 7.81
C VAL A 282 5.52 -21.69 7.03
N PRO A 283 4.93 -22.01 5.87
CA PRO A 283 5.44 -23.04 4.99
C PRO A 283 6.88 -22.75 4.56
N GLU A 284 7.69 -23.78 4.41
CA GLU A 284 9.11 -23.65 4.04
C GLU A 284 9.32 -22.79 2.80
N ARG A 285 8.49 -22.99 1.78
CA ARG A 285 8.51 -22.23 0.52
C ARG A 285 8.36 -20.71 0.70
N LEU A 286 7.65 -20.25 1.73
CA LEU A 286 7.41 -18.84 2.00
C LEU A 286 8.40 -18.25 3.04
N ARG A 287 9.19 -19.08 3.72
CA ARG A 287 10.00 -18.67 4.87
C ARG A 287 10.92 -17.48 4.57
N ASP A 288 11.65 -17.55 3.47
CA ASP A 288 12.59 -16.50 3.09
C ASP A 288 11.92 -15.27 2.43
N ARG A 289 10.68 -15.43 1.99
CA ARG A 289 9.90 -14.39 1.29
C ARG A 289 8.92 -13.65 2.18
N LEU A 290 8.53 -14.26 3.30
CA LEU A 290 7.58 -13.67 4.23
C LEU A 290 8.21 -12.47 4.95
N ARG A 291 7.48 -11.37 4.97
CA ARG A 291 7.77 -10.18 5.79
C ARG A 291 6.58 -9.92 6.69
N ILE A 292 6.83 -9.80 7.97
CA ILE A 292 5.80 -9.57 8.98
C ILE A 292 5.78 -8.07 9.27
N PHE A 293 4.71 -7.39 8.88
CA PHE A 293 4.56 -5.96 9.10
C PHE A 293 3.95 -5.69 10.49
N ALA A 294 4.73 -5.96 11.51
CA ALA A 294 4.42 -5.72 12.91
C ALA A 294 5.71 -5.33 13.65
N PRO A 295 5.65 -4.55 14.73
CA PRO A 295 6.82 -4.33 15.60
C PRO A 295 7.39 -5.67 16.07
N GLU A 296 8.72 -5.78 16.18
CA GLU A 296 9.36 -7.04 16.63
C GLU A 296 8.99 -7.40 18.08
N SER A 297 8.67 -6.40 18.90
CA SER A 297 8.31 -6.57 20.32
C SER A 297 7.52 -5.38 20.83
N GLY A 298 7.00 -5.48 22.03
CA GLY A 298 6.28 -4.42 22.70
C GLY A 298 4.76 -4.49 22.49
N ARG A 299 4.12 -3.34 22.39
CA ARG A 299 2.68 -3.21 22.18
C ARG A 299 2.42 -2.60 20.81
N TRP A 300 1.22 -2.82 20.28
CA TRP A 300 0.70 -1.99 19.20
C TRP A 300 0.75 -0.52 19.64
N PHE A 301 0.94 0.37 18.67
CA PHE A 301 1.06 1.81 18.92
C PHE A 301 -0.14 2.33 19.73
N GLY A 302 0.08 2.78 20.95
CA GLY A 302 -0.93 3.27 21.90
C GLY A 302 -0.42 3.25 23.33
#